data_14585e846a58ffdad3ceac6de1fce9f7
#
_entry.id   14585e846a58ffdad3ceac6de1fce9f7
#
_cell.length_a   1.000
_cell.length_b   1.000
_cell.length_c   1.000
_cell.angle_alpha   90.00
_cell.angle_beta   90.00
_cell.angle_gamma   90.00
#
_symmetry.space_group_name_H-M   'P 1'
#
loop_
_entity.id
_entity.type
_entity.pdbx_description
1 polymer ?
#
loop_
_entity_poly.entity_id
_entity_poly.type
_entity_poly.pdbx_seq_one_letter_code
_entity_poly.pdbx_strand_id
1 'polypeptide(L)'
;MKKYNISQVLLWLCFVIGTASAQETRLYSGEIQIPGIGPMEMTLGISETDAGTFLLLTVPIQGAKDIPLHATYKKDGSLSAELPQAELQFIVFENAELTLLTGKMIQGLEFEIEFERITTHKEIVRPQLPEAPFPYIQYEVTAQHPEGHVLQGTLTIPEGRGPFPCAILISGSGMQDRDESLMGHKPFLVIADYLSRNGIAVLRYDDRGIGGSVMENIEDINGDTSEDFATDASVMVHAARIHPEIDERRVGVIGHSEGGLIGPMVAITDPKLAFVVMLAGPGVAGFELLPVQQALLLHVSGADGEIIDRVIDASMSFYELMQANASDEELIEQMTELITVQFLAQHLEVSEELFEQAIEEGISQMTSPWMRFFLYYDPALALAQVTCPVLALNGTKDLQVDANQNLSAIEAVKSSTGNDITIIELEGLNHLFQPSTTGSIAEYAQIEITFDYDTLVLMGNWISEVTDAE
;
A
#
# COMPACT_ATOMS: atom_id res chain seq x y z
N MET A 1 4.78 -17.13 21.56
CA MET A 1 5.48 -15.85 21.35
C MET A 1 5.04 -15.39 19.96
N LYS A 2 4.28 -14.30 19.86
CA LYS A 2 3.77 -13.81 18.58
C LYS A 2 4.94 -13.18 17.81
N LYS A 3 5.32 -13.78 16.69
CA LYS A 3 6.31 -13.24 15.75
C LYS A 3 5.57 -12.27 14.81
N TYR A 4 6.02 -11.04 14.71
CA TYR A 4 5.53 -10.04 13.77
C TYR A 4 6.59 -9.80 12.69
N ASN A 5 6.15 -9.66 11.46
CA ASN A 5 6.97 -9.55 10.25
C ASN A 5 7.60 -8.15 10.15
N ILE A 6 8.88 -8.01 9.78
CA ILE A 6 9.59 -6.72 9.65
C ILE A 6 8.90 -5.79 8.65
N SER A 7 8.28 -6.32 7.60
CA SER A 7 7.49 -5.53 6.64
C SER A 7 6.14 -5.06 7.17
N GLN A 8 5.57 -5.71 8.21
CA GLN A 8 4.29 -5.34 8.83
C GLN A 8 4.44 -4.43 10.06
N VAL A 9 5.62 -4.36 10.67
CA VAL A 9 5.88 -3.52 11.86
C VAL A 9 5.75 -2.02 11.55
N LEU A 10 5.83 -1.62 10.29
CA LEU A 10 5.63 -0.24 9.85
C LEU A 10 4.15 0.19 9.74
N LEU A 11 3.15 -0.71 9.93
CA LEU A 11 1.73 -0.45 9.61
C LEU A 11 0.76 -0.39 10.80
N TRP A 12 1.18 -0.63 12.06
CA TRP A 12 0.24 -0.68 13.20
C TRP A 12 0.53 0.40 14.26
N LEU A 13 -0.03 1.59 14.07
CA LEU A 13 -0.17 2.60 15.13
C LEU A 13 -1.54 3.28 15.05
N CYS A 14 -2.58 2.63 15.60
CA CYS A 14 -3.87 3.25 15.84
C CYS A 14 -4.12 3.50 17.33
N PHE A 15 -4.17 4.79 17.67
CA PHE A 15 -4.91 5.54 18.69
C PHE A 15 -4.99 5.08 20.16
N VAL A 16 -4.38 5.90 21.01
CA VAL A 16 -4.97 6.34 22.29
C VAL A 16 -4.74 7.85 22.44
N ILE A 17 -5.79 8.66 22.37
CA ILE A 17 -5.74 10.10 22.61
C ILE A 17 -5.98 10.33 24.09
N GLY A 18 -4.95 10.74 24.80
CA GLY A 18 -5.02 11.31 26.13
C GLY A 18 -4.59 12.78 26.09
N THR A 19 -5.50 13.71 26.35
CA THR A 19 -5.16 15.14 26.47
C THR A 19 -4.51 15.42 27.83
N ALA A 20 -3.17 15.56 27.84
CA ALA A 20 -2.45 16.13 28.97
C ALA A 20 -2.10 17.60 28.67
N SER A 21 -2.30 18.50 29.64
CA SER A 21 -1.91 19.90 29.50
C SER A 21 -0.38 19.99 29.43
N ALA A 22 0.16 20.46 28.32
CA ALA A 22 1.57 20.41 28.01
C ALA A 22 2.35 21.55 28.68
N GLN A 23 3.40 21.21 29.42
CA GLN A 23 4.61 21.99 29.45
C GLN A 23 5.23 21.98 28.05
N GLU A 24 6.02 23.02 27.72
CA GLU A 24 6.58 23.23 26.36
C GLU A 24 7.29 21.97 25.85
N THR A 25 6.74 21.36 24.80
CA THR A 25 7.36 20.20 24.13
C THR A 25 8.55 20.66 23.30
N ARG A 26 9.70 20.02 23.49
CA ARG A 26 10.90 20.27 22.69
C ARG A 26 10.92 19.31 21.51
N LEU A 27 10.88 19.85 20.29
CA LEU A 27 10.82 19.08 19.05
C LEU A 27 12.19 19.05 18.38
N TYR A 28 12.58 17.88 17.89
CA TYR A 28 13.81 17.63 17.15
C TYR A 28 13.49 16.85 15.88
N SER A 29 13.97 17.29 14.72
CA SER A 29 13.73 16.61 13.44
C SER A 29 15.03 16.32 12.71
N GLY A 30 15.04 15.20 11.98
CA GLY A 30 16.13 14.75 11.16
C GLY A 30 15.70 13.57 10.31
N GLU A 31 16.67 13.04 9.59
CA GLU A 31 16.45 11.89 8.70
C GLU A 31 17.26 10.68 9.18
N ILE A 32 16.65 9.50 9.11
CA ILE A 32 17.36 8.22 9.24
C ILE A 32 17.38 7.52 7.89
N GLN A 33 18.50 6.87 7.57
CA GLN A 33 18.61 6.11 6.33
C GLN A 33 18.07 4.69 6.54
N ILE A 34 16.91 4.40 5.97
CA ILE A 34 16.31 3.06 6.03
C ILE A 34 16.76 2.26 4.81
N PRO A 35 17.44 1.13 5.01
CA PRO A 35 17.85 0.27 3.91
C PRO A 35 16.69 -0.14 3.01
N GLY A 36 16.87 -0.01 1.69
CA GLY A 36 15.85 -0.35 0.70
C GLY A 36 14.70 0.66 0.55
N ILE A 37 14.59 1.65 1.47
CA ILE A 37 13.54 2.69 1.42
C ILE A 37 14.17 4.07 1.16
N GLY A 38 15.37 4.32 1.71
CA GLY A 38 16.04 5.61 1.63
C GLY A 38 15.83 6.48 2.88
N PRO A 39 16.01 7.82 2.77
CA PRO A 39 15.87 8.72 3.89
C PRO A 39 14.43 8.79 4.38
N MET A 40 14.25 8.59 5.69
CA MET A 40 12.97 8.74 6.37
C MET A 40 13.03 9.89 7.34
N GLU A 41 12.24 10.95 7.10
CA GLU A 41 12.10 12.08 8.02
C GLU A 41 11.36 11.63 9.29
N MET A 42 11.92 11.99 10.44
CA MET A 42 11.35 11.68 11.74
C MET A 42 11.45 12.89 12.66
N THR A 43 10.45 13.08 13.52
CA THR A 43 10.49 14.06 14.59
C THR A 43 10.31 13.36 15.93
N LEU A 44 11.18 13.73 16.88
CA LEU A 44 11.08 13.32 18.28
C LEU A 44 10.77 14.54 19.15
N GLY A 45 9.65 14.49 19.87
CA GLY A 45 9.24 15.51 20.82
C GLY A 45 9.52 15.05 22.25
N ILE A 46 10.25 15.83 23.05
CA ILE A 46 10.40 15.55 24.49
C ILE A 46 9.38 16.39 25.25
N SER A 47 8.43 15.70 25.87
CA SER A 47 7.35 16.30 26.68
C SER A 47 7.47 15.86 28.13
N GLU A 48 7.56 16.81 29.03
CA GLU A 48 7.57 16.59 30.48
C GLU A 48 6.22 17.04 31.06
N THR A 49 5.54 16.13 31.75
CA THR A 49 4.19 16.35 32.29
C THR A 49 4.13 15.86 33.74
N ASP A 50 3.07 16.16 34.46
CA ASP A 50 2.82 15.60 35.79
C ASP A 50 2.69 14.06 35.78
N ALA A 51 2.37 13.45 34.62
CA ALA A 51 2.27 12.03 34.45
C ALA A 51 3.61 11.34 34.11
N GLY A 52 4.68 12.13 33.88
CA GLY A 52 6.01 11.62 33.54
C GLY A 52 6.61 12.26 32.27
N THR A 53 7.74 11.75 31.88
CA THR A 53 8.42 12.17 30.64
C THR A 53 7.98 11.25 29.48
N PHE A 54 7.69 11.85 28.34
CA PHE A 54 7.32 11.16 27.12
C PHE A 54 8.23 11.58 25.97
N LEU A 55 8.59 10.61 25.14
CA LEU A 55 9.13 10.84 23.81
C LEU A 55 7.97 10.73 22.82
N LEU A 56 7.64 11.82 22.12
CA LEU A 56 6.58 11.87 21.13
C LEU A 56 7.17 11.57 19.75
N LEU A 57 6.78 10.46 19.17
CA LEU A 57 7.25 10.03 17.87
C LEU A 57 6.32 10.53 16.76
N THR A 58 6.86 11.24 15.78
CA THR A 58 6.18 11.60 14.54
C THR A 58 6.98 11.05 13.37
N VAL A 59 6.33 10.25 12.52
CA VAL A 59 6.87 9.72 11.26
C VAL A 59 5.89 10.06 10.16
N PRO A 60 6.07 11.19 9.46
CA PRO A 60 5.09 11.71 8.49
C PRO A 60 4.75 10.73 7.38
N ILE A 61 5.76 10.01 6.88
CA ILE A 61 5.61 8.98 5.83
C ILE A 61 4.67 7.83 6.25
N GLN A 62 4.51 7.59 7.57
CA GLN A 62 3.65 6.55 8.11
C GLN A 62 2.31 7.10 8.63
N GLY A 63 2.07 8.40 8.49
CA GLY A 63 0.91 9.05 9.09
C GLY A 63 0.94 9.09 10.63
N ALA A 64 2.04 8.66 11.25
CA ALA A 64 2.21 8.67 12.70
C ALA A 64 2.52 10.09 13.17
N LYS A 65 1.71 10.62 14.12
CA LYS A 65 1.90 11.96 14.68
C LYS A 65 1.77 11.93 16.19
N ASP A 66 2.80 12.44 16.86
CA ASP A 66 2.85 12.62 18.31
C ASP A 66 2.52 11.35 19.12
N ILE A 67 2.98 10.20 18.65
CA ILE A 67 2.80 8.91 19.33
C ILE A 67 3.57 8.94 20.65
N PRO A 68 2.90 8.85 21.82
CA PRO A 68 3.55 8.98 23.11
C PRO A 68 4.23 7.67 23.52
N LEU A 69 5.56 7.69 23.66
CA LEU A 69 6.35 6.64 24.28
C LEU A 69 6.74 7.08 25.68
N HIS A 70 6.46 6.25 26.67
CA HIS A 70 6.91 6.54 28.03
C HIS A 70 8.43 6.52 28.09
N ALA A 71 9.05 7.61 28.53
CA ALA A 71 10.49 7.79 28.52
C ALA A 71 11.07 7.92 29.93
N THR A 72 12.30 7.46 30.10
CA THR A 72 12.99 7.50 31.40
C THR A 72 14.42 7.97 31.22
N TYR A 73 14.81 9.01 32.00
CA TYR A 73 16.20 9.42 32.07
C TYR A 73 17.05 8.37 32.80
N LYS A 74 18.14 7.98 32.19
CA LYS A 74 19.15 7.07 32.74
C LYS A 74 20.21 7.86 33.51
N LYS A 75 21.07 7.13 34.26
CA LYS A 75 22.12 7.75 35.09
C LYS A 75 23.21 8.46 34.26
N ASP A 76 23.40 8.06 33.00
CA ASP A 76 24.34 8.67 32.07
C ASP A 76 23.79 9.92 31.37
N GLY A 77 22.56 10.31 31.66
CA GLY A 77 21.88 11.46 31.07
C GLY A 77 21.10 11.17 29.82
N SER A 78 21.12 9.91 29.30
CA SER A 78 20.30 9.51 28.17
C SER A 78 18.82 9.45 28.54
N LEU A 79 17.95 9.70 27.56
CA LEU A 79 16.52 9.44 27.61
C LEU A 79 16.24 8.15 26.84
N SER A 80 15.69 7.15 27.51
CA SER A 80 15.31 5.86 26.92
C SER A 80 13.80 5.74 26.86
N ALA A 81 13.28 5.39 25.68
CA ALA A 81 11.87 5.13 25.43
C ALA A 81 11.71 3.85 24.60
N GLU A 82 10.63 3.12 24.80
CA GLU A 82 10.36 1.86 24.12
C GLU A 82 8.91 1.79 23.64
N LEU A 83 8.71 1.17 22.48
CA LEU A 83 7.41 0.78 21.94
C LEU A 83 7.46 -0.74 21.69
N PRO A 84 7.14 -1.58 22.70
CA PRO A 84 7.34 -3.03 22.62
C PRO A 84 6.54 -3.70 21.50
N GLN A 85 5.38 -3.16 21.13
CA GLN A 85 4.54 -3.71 20.06
C GLN A 85 5.19 -3.60 18.68
N ALA A 86 6.10 -2.62 18.51
CA ALA A 86 6.86 -2.37 17.29
C ALA A 86 8.33 -2.78 17.42
N GLU A 87 8.73 -3.42 18.54
CA GLU A 87 10.12 -3.75 18.87
C GLU A 87 11.07 -2.55 18.74
N LEU A 88 10.55 -1.34 18.98
CA LEU A 88 11.22 -0.07 18.75
C LEU A 88 11.73 0.50 20.08
N GLN A 89 13.02 0.86 20.10
CA GLN A 89 13.67 1.51 21.23
C GLN A 89 14.41 2.77 20.79
N PHE A 90 14.34 3.81 21.59
CA PHE A 90 15.15 5.02 21.47
C PHE A 90 16.08 5.17 22.68
N ILE A 91 17.33 5.55 22.42
CA ILE A 91 18.31 5.96 23.43
C ILE A 91 18.93 7.27 22.93
N VAL A 92 18.49 8.40 23.47
CA VAL A 92 18.84 9.72 22.94
C VAL A 92 19.38 10.65 24.01
N PHE A 93 20.17 11.63 23.62
CA PHE A 93 20.81 12.65 24.44
C PHE A 93 20.49 14.04 23.90
N GLU A 94 19.98 14.94 24.71
CA GLU A 94 19.93 16.37 24.38
C GLU A 94 21.30 17.01 24.69
N ASN A 95 21.82 17.85 23.80
CA ASN A 95 22.99 18.65 24.12
C ASN A 95 22.64 19.77 25.12
N ALA A 96 23.67 20.38 25.75
CA ALA A 96 23.47 21.38 26.80
C ALA A 96 22.72 22.64 26.33
N GLU A 97 22.83 22.97 25.05
CA GLU A 97 22.15 24.12 24.42
C GLU A 97 20.72 23.78 23.97
N LEU A 98 20.26 22.54 24.08
CA LEU A 98 18.95 22.05 23.66
C LEU A 98 18.69 22.31 22.15
N THR A 99 19.73 22.25 21.33
CA THR A 99 19.68 22.49 19.88
C THR A 99 19.80 21.22 19.08
N LEU A 100 20.33 20.14 19.68
CA LEU A 100 20.62 18.89 19.01
C LEU A 100 20.19 17.71 19.89
N LEU A 101 19.58 16.70 19.29
CA LEU A 101 19.28 15.41 19.87
C LEU A 101 20.10 14.36 19.15
N THR A 102 20.97 13.64 19.86
CA THR A 102 21.81 12.60 19.30
C THR A 102 21.56 11.27 19.98
N GLY A 103 21.84 10.15 19.32
CA GLY A 103 21.67 8.84 19.94
C GLY A 103 21.34 7.76 18.92
N LYS A 104 20.48 6.83 19.33
CA LYS A 104 20.16 5.66 18.54
C LYS A 104 18.68 5.34 18.56
N MET A 105 18.19 4.89 17.41
CA MET A 105 16.95 4.14 17.26
C MET A 105 17.32 2.66 16.98
N ILE A 106 16.66 1.76 17.66
CA ILE A 106 16.87 0.31 17.50
C ILE A 106 15.53 -0.31 17.16
N GLN A 107 15.46 -0.94 15.98
CA GLN A 107 14.30 -1.71 15.51
C GLN A 107 14.83 -2.83 14.59
N GLY A 108 15.21 -3.94 15.20
CA GLY A 108 15.96 -4.99 14.52
C GLY A 108 17.39 -4.52 14.16
N LEU A 109 17.52 -3.42 13.42
CA LEU A 109 18.78 -2.72 13.14
C LEU A 109 18.97 -1.52 14.06
N GLU A 110 20.22 -1.05 14.16
CA GLU A 110 20.58 0.14 14.91
C GLU A 110 20.80 1.31 13.95
N PHE A 111 20.12 2.45 14.21
CA PHE A 111 20.19 3.66 13.40
C PHE A 111 20.70 4.81 14.27
N GLU A 112 21.73 5.51 13.81
CA GLU A 112 22.20 6.72 14.48
C GLU A 112 21.20 7.86 14.30
N ILE A 113 20.98 8.61 15.38
CA ILE A 113 20.13 9.80 15.42
C ILE A 113 20.97 11.04 15.59
N GLU A 114 20.80 12.01 14.69
CA GLU A 114 21.32 13.36 14.80
C GLU A 114 20.24 14.34 14.31
N PHE A 115 19.37 14.79 15.22
CA PHE A 115 18.21 15.61 14.93
C PHE A 115 18.36 17.02 15.46
N GLU A 116 18.07 18.00 14.63
CA GLU A 116 18.13 19.41 14.99
C GLU A 116 16.84 19.89 15.65
N ARG A 117 16.95 20.87 16.57
CA ARG A 117 15.81 21.52 17.21
C ARG A 117 14.94 22.23 16.18
N ILE A 118 13.64 21.96 16.22
CA ILE A 118 12.63 22.69 15.44
C ILE A 118 11.60 23.34 16.36
N THR A 119 10.86 24.30 15.85
CA THR A 119 9.81 24.99 16.59
C THR A 119 8.42 24.44 16.30
N THR A 120 8.23 23.87 15.12
CA THR A 120 6.97 23.29 14.65
C THR A 120 7.27 22.09 13.77
N HIS A 121 6.37 21.11 13.73
CA HIS A 121 6.45 20.04 12.73
C HIS A 121 6.39 20.61 11.32
N LYS A 122 7.15 20.03 10.41
CA LYS A 122 6.97 20.26 8.97
C LYS A 122 5.68 19.56 8.56
N GLU A 123 4.65 20.29 8.27
CA GLU A 123 3.41 19.71 7.74
C GLU A 123 3.58 19.44 6.24
N ILE A 124 3.41 18.19 5.83
CA ILE A 124 3.28 17.85 4.43
C ILE A 124 1.84 18.15 4.04
N VAL A 125 1.68 19.16 3.18
CA VAL A 125 0.36 19.56 2.69
C VAL A 125 -0.13 18.51 1.69
N ARG A 126 -1.39 18.10 1.82
CA ARG A 126 -2.08 17.20 0.88
C ARG A 126 -3.27 17.95 0.28
N PRO A 127 -3.05 18.81 -0.75
CA PRO A 127 -4.06 19.77 -1.20
C PRO A 127 -5.30 19.12 -1.83
N GLN A 128 -5.21 17.84 -2.19
CA GLN A 128 -6.32 17.11 -2.79
C GLN A 128 -7.20 16.38 -1.77
N LEU A 129 -6.80 16.33 -0.49
CA LEU A 129 -7.67 15.73 0.52
C LEU A 129 -8.95 16.56 0.65
N PRO A 130 -10.12 15.95 0.44
CA PRO A 130 -11.37 16.68 0.48
C PRO A 130 -11.74 17.08 1.91
N GLU A 131 -12.23 18.32 2.04
CA GLU A 131 -12.70 18.88 3.31
C GLU A 131 -14.22 19.09 3.29
N ALA A 132 -14.84 18.88 4.45
CA ALA A 132 -16.27 19.18 4.62
C ALA A 132 -16.54 20.70 4.56
N PRO A 133 -17.72 21.13 4.05
CA PRO A 133 -18.87 20.31 3.63
C PRO A 133 -18.67 19.69 2.25
N PHE A 134 -18.97 18.39 2.13
CA PHE A 134 -18.92 17.70 0.84
C PHE A 134 -20.14 18.00 -0.01
N PRO A 135 -20.03 18.15 -1.35
CA PRO A 135 -21.15 18.34 -2.26
C PRO A 135 -21.76 16.98 -2.71
N TYR A 136 -21.72 15.99 -1.85
CA TYR A 136 -22.27 14.64 -2.05
C TYR A 136 -22.64 14.04 -0.71
N ILE A 137 -23.52 13.03 -0.72
CA ILE A 137 -23.94 12.33 0.48
C ILE A 137 -23.05 11.13 0.71
N GLN A 138 -22.75 10.83 1.98
CA GLN A 138 -21.99 9.65 2.38
C GLN A 138 -22.87 8.70 3.18
N TYR A 139 -22.86 7.43 2.81
CA TYR A 139 -23.54 6.34 3.51
C TYR A 139 -22.54 5.30 3.96
N GLU A 140 -22.61 4.88 5.20
CA GLU A 140 -21.91 3.67 5.63
C GLU A 140 -22.63 2.45 5.09
N VAL A 141 -21.89 1.58 4.43
CA VAL A 141 -22.36 0.32 3.86
C VAL A 141 -21.77 -0.82 4.64
N THR A 142 -22.59 -1.78 5.04
CA THR A 142 -22.15 -3.01 5.69
C THR A 142 -22.71 -4.18 4.89
N ALA A 143 -21.85 -5.13 4.53
CA ALA A 143 -22.23 -6.31 3.79
C ALA A 143 -21.71 -7.59 4.49
N GLN A 144 -22.58 -8.60 4.58
CA GLN A 144 -22.24 -9.91 5.15
C GLN A 144 -21.67 -10.78 4.04
N HIS A 145 -20.42 -11.23 4.21
CA HIS A 145 -19.82 -12.20 3.30
C HIS A 145 -20.37 -13.60 3.57
N PRO A 146 -20.57 -14.46 2.55
CA PRO A 146 -21.06 -15.83 2.73
C PRO A 146 -20.19 -16.69 3.67
N GLU A 147 -18.92 -16.41 3.78
CA GLU A 147 -17.97 -17.09 4.68
C GLU A 147 -18.06 -16.63 6.14
N GLY A 148 -18.88 -15.63 6.45
CA GLY A 148 -19.18 -15.25 7.82
C GLY A 148 -18.56 -13.93 8.28
N HIS A 149 -17.58 -13.37 7.58
CA HIS A 149 -17.03 -12.05 7.91
C HIS A 149 -17.92 -10.90 7.42
N VAL A 150 -17.68 -9.72 7.95
CA VAL A 150 -18.43 -8.51 7.63
C VAL A 150 -17.50 -7.53 6.95
N LEU A 151 -17.92 -7.02 5.79
CA LEU A 151 -17.24 -5.94 5.08
C LEU A 151 -17.95 -4.61 5.35
N GLN A 152 -17.18 -3.56 5.58
CA GLN A 152 -17.69 -2.22 5.80
C GLN A 152 -17.03 -1.22 4.86
N GLY A 153 -17.83 -0.28 4.35
CA GLY A 153 -17.36 0.73 3.41
C GLY A 153 -18.17 2.02 3.48
N THR A 154 -17.73 3.00 2.71
CA THR A 154 -18.42 4.28 2.53
C THR A 154 -18.85 4.43 1.08
N LEU A 155 -20.16 4.56 0.86
CA LEU A 155 -20.75 4.89 -0.44
C LEU A 155 -20.98 6.40 -0.52
N THR A 156 -20.35 7.04 -1.52
CA THR A 156 -20.57 8.45 -1.83
C THR A 156 -21.56 8.58 -2.99
N ILE A 157 -22.63 9.34 -2.78
CA ILE A 157 -23.70 9.56 -3.77
C ILE A 157 -23.65 11.00 -4.25
N PRO A 158 -23.52 11.25 -5.57
CA PRO A 158 -23.52 12.59 -6.14
C PRO A 158 -24.74 13.42 -5.76
N GLU A 159 -24.61 14.76 -5.77
CA GLU A 159 -25.74 15.64 -5.68
C GLU A 159 -26.55 15.59 -6.98
N GLY A 160 -27.88 15.53 -6.88
CA GLY A 160 -28.76 15.55 -8.05
C GLY A 160 -29.83 14.48 -8.02
N ARG A 161 -30.23 14.05 -9.20
CA ARG A 161 -31.32 13.11 -9.39
C ARG A 161 -30.77 11.80 -9.95
N GLY A 162 -30.68 10.78 -9.11
CA GLY A 162 -30.29 9.44 -9.50
C GLY A 162 -31.35 8.70 -10.34
N PRO A 163 -31.17 7.40 -10.65
CA PRO A 163 -30.05 6.59 -10.16
C PRO A 163 -28.73 6.87 -10.88
N PHE A 164 -27.61 6.78 -10.15
CA PHE A 164 -26.27 7.10 -10.63
C PHE A 164 -25.47 5.86 -11.05
N PRO A 165 -24.51 5.96 -12.01
CA PRO A 165 -23.48 4.95 -12.19
C PRO A 165 -22.63 4.85 -10.92
N CYS A 166 -22.02 3.71 -10.67
CA CYS A 166 -21.23 3.49 -9.46
C CYS A 166 -19.93 2.72 -9.76
N ALA A 167 -18.83 3.19 -9.17
CA ALA A 167 -17.55 2.49 -9.16
C ALA A 167 -17.27 1.92 -7.76
N ILE A 168 -16.85 0.66 -7.69
CA ILE A 168 -16.32 0.03 -6.47
C ILE A 168 -14.81 0.06 -6.56
N LEU A 169 -14.14 0.60 -5.54
CA LEU A 169 -12.68 0.66 -5.50
C LEU A 169 -12.13 -0.59 -4.82
N ILE A 170 -11.13 -1.23 -5.46
CA ILE A 170 -10.46 -2.45 -5.01
C ILE A 170 -9.00 -2.11 -4.78
N SER A 171 -8.52 -2.24 -3.54
CA SER A 171 -7.18 -1.90 -3.09
C SER A 171 -6.09 -2.80 -3.68
N GLY A 172 -4.85 -2.34 -3.58
CA GLY A 172 -3.65 -3.11 -3.89
C GLY A 172 -3.29 -4.13 -2.82
N SER A 173 -2.11 -4.74 -2.97
CA SER A 173 -1.63 -5.81 -2.08
C SER A 173 -1.49 -5.37 -0.63
N GLY A 174 -1.81 -6.28 0.28
CA GLY A 174 -1.77 -6.08 1.72
C GLY A 174 -3.13 -5.68 2.29
N MET A 175 -3.15 -5.49 3.60
CA MET A 175 -4.39 -5.15 4.33
C MET A 175 -4.58 -3.62 4.29
N GLN A 176 -5.49 -3.14 3.48
CA GLN A 176 -5.71 -1.72 3.22
C GLN A 176 -7.01 -1.21 3.85
N ASP A 177 -7.00 0.06 4.30
CA ASP A 177 -8.24 0.74 4.62
C ASP A 177 -8.97 1.21 3.34
N ARG A 178 -10.23 1.61 3.48
CA ARG A 178 -11.08 2.06 2.36
C ARG A 178 -10.53 3.25 1.56
N ASP A 179 -9.58 3.97 2.11
CA ASP A 179 -8.95 5.14 1.48
C ASP A 179 -7.65 4.78 0.75
N GLU A 180 -7.17 3.51 0.90
CA GLU A 180 -5.86 3.04 0.47
C GLU A 180 -4.76 3.95 1.02
N SER A 181 -4.81 4.15 2.35
CA SER A 181 -3.95 5.13 3.02
C SER A 181 -2.49 4.70 3.02
N LEU A 182 -1.65 5.45 2.34
CA LEU A 182 -0.22 5.17 2.22
C LEU A 182 0.59 6.48 2.32
N MET A 183 1.55 6.52 3.25
CA MET A 183 2.49 7.65 3.38
C MET A 183 1.80 9.03 3.48
N GLY A 184 0.66 9.08 4.17
CA GLY A 184 -0.15 10.29 4.33
C GLY A 184 -1.03 10.64 3.13
N HIS A 185 -0.98 9.87 2.06
CA HIS A 185 -1.90 9.95 0.94
C HIS A 185 -3.15 9.10 1.18
N LYS A 186 -4.23 9.44 0.48
CA LYS A 186 -5.50 8.71 0.48
C LYS A 186 -6.05 8.68 -0.96
N PRO A 187 -5.41 7.91 -1.86
CA PRO A 187 -5.76 7.95 -3.28
C PRO A 187 -7.23 7.62 -3.54
N PHE A 188 -7.80 6.62 -2.86
CA PHE A 188 -9.19 6.26 -3.05
C PHE A 188 -10.17 7.32 -2.55
N LEU A 189 -9.81 8.07 -1.50
CA LEU A 189 -10.61 9.21 -1.05
C LEU A 189 -10.64 10.32 -2.11
N VAL A 190 -9.49 10.59 -2.74
CA VAL A 190 -9.34 11.61 -3.81
C VAL A 190 -10.13 11.18 -5.07
N ILE A 191 -10.00 9.92 -5.49
CA ILE A 191 -10.76 9.36 -6.62
C ILE A 191 -12.26 9.47 -6.35
N ALA A 192 -12.70 9.08 -5.15
CA ALA A 192 -14.11 9.11 -4.77
C ALA A 192 -14.69 10.53 -4.73
N ASP A 193 -13.93 11.49 -4.19
CA ASP A 193 -14.33 12.90 -4.18
C ASP A 193 -14.50 13.44 -5.61
N TYR A 194 -13.50 13.19 -6.47
CA TYR A 194 -13.53 13.64 -7.86
C TYR A 194 -14.73 13.02 -8.61
N LEU A 195 -14.90 11.71 -8.58
CA LEU A 195 -15.96 11.03 -9.32
C LEU A 195 -17.35 11.41 -8.80
N SER A 196 -17.53 11.54 -7.48
CA SER A 196 -18.81 11.92 -6.89
C SER A 196 -19.21 13.37 -7.24
N ARG A 197 -18.23 14.29 -7.37
CA ARG A 197 -18.48 15.64 -7.87
C ARG A 197 -18.89 15.65 -9.35
N ASN A 198 -18.51 14.61 -10.09
CA ASN A 198 -18.78 14.49 -11.53
C ASN A 198 -19.88 13.48 -11.87
N GLY A 199 -20.78 13.17 -10.94
CA GLY A 199 -21.99 12.40 -11.21
C GLY A 199 -21.84 10.86 -11.15
N ILE A 200 -20.71 10.35 -10.68
CA ILE A 200 -20.44 8.90 -10.51
C ILE A 200 -20.36 8.61 -9.02
N ALA A 201 -21.25 7.75 -8.51
CA ALA A 201 -21.18 7.26 -7.15
C ALA A 201 -19.95 6.36 -6.94
N VAL A 202 -19.41 6.32 -5.73
CA VAL A 202 -18.23 5.50 -5.42
C VAL A 202 -18.41 4.76 -4.10
N LEU A 203 -18.15 3.45 -4.11
CA LEU A 203 -18.05 2.64 -2.92
C LEU A 203 -16.61 2.26 -2.67
N ARG A 204 -16.07 2.71 -1.53
CA ARG A 204 -14.77 2.34 -0.97
C ARG A 204 -15.01 1.45 0.24
N TYR A 205 -14.26 0.40 0.42
CA TYR A 205 -14.44 -0.50 1.57
C TYR A 205 -13.10 -0.87 2.20
N ASP A 206 -13.13 -1.14 3.49
CA ASP A 206 -11.98 -1.68 4.22
C ASP A 206 -11.82 -3.15 3.87
N ASP A 207 -10.60 -3.59 3.62
CA ASP A 207 -10.31 -5.01 3.38
C ASP A 207 -10.71 -5.85 4.59
N ARG A 208 -10.94 -7.15 4.37
CA ARG A 208 -11.28 -8.08 5.45
C ARG A 208 -10.30 -7.97 6.62
N GLY A 209 -10.82 -7.81 7.84
CA GLY A 209 -10.01 -7.68 9.06
C GLY A 209 -9.43 -6.30 9.34
N ILE A 210 -9.69 -5.29 8.49
CA ILE A 210 -9.22 -3.92 8.65
C ILE A 210 -10.39 -2.97 8.93
N GLY A 211 -10.08 -1.89 9.64
CA GLY A 211 -11.01 -0.79 9.88
C GLY A 211 -12.34 -1.24 10.47
N GLY A 212 -13.41 -1.06 9.70
CA GLY A 212 -14.75 -1.51 10.05
C GLY A 212 -15.10 -2.92 9.57
N SER A 213 -14.26 -3.54 8.75
CA SER A 213 -14.44 -4.91 8.25
C SER A 213 -13.95 -5.92 9.28
N VAL A 214 -14.80 -6.81 9.74
CA VAL A 214 -14.54 -7.68 10.90
C VAL A 214 -14.56 -9.15 10.51
N MET A 215 -13.52 -9.87 10.90
CA MET A 215 -13.42 -11.34 10.87
C MET A 215 -13.54 -11.89 12.28
N GLU A 216 -14.12 -13.10 12.46
CA GLU A 216 -14.16 -13.75 13.76
C GLU A 216 -12.75 -14.14 14.23
N ASN A 217 -11.89 -14.57 13.30
CA ASN A 217 -10.50 -14.92 13.57
C ASN A 217 -9.61 -14.30 12.49
N ILE A 218 -8.83 -13.28 12.86
CA ILE A 218 -7.93 -12.59 11.94
C ILE A 218 -6.78 -13.46 11.42
N GLU A 219 -6.46 -14.57 12.10
CA GLU A 219 -5.42 -15.49 11.65
C GLU A 219 -5.84 -16.28 10.40
N ASP A 220 -7.13 -16.36 10.10
CA ASP A 220 -7.66 -17.06 8.93
C ASP A 220 -7.23 -16.33 7.61
N ILE A 221 -6.92 -15.04 7.68
CA ILE A 221 -6.44 -14.25 6.52
C ILE A 221 -5.12 -14.79 5.92
N ASN A 222 -4.33 -15.53 6.70
CA ASN A 222 -3.08 -16.11 6.20
C ASN A 222 -3.30 -17.20 5.13
N GLY A 223 -4.54 -17.69 4.98
CA GLY A 223 -4.94 -18.64 3.95
C GLY A 223 -5.50 -17.99 2.68
N ASP A 224 -5.83 -16.70 2.75
CA ASP A 224 -6.52 -15.99 1.68
C ASP A 224 -5.62 -15.71 0.47
N THR A 225 -6.25 -15.57 -0.69
CA THR A 225 -5.63 -15.31 -1.98
C THR A 225 -6.35 -14.15 -2.70
N SER A 226 -5.84 -13.71 -3.84
CA SER A 226 -6.55 -12.72 -4.65
C SER A 226 -7.95 -13.20 -5.13
N GLU A 227 -8.22 -14.52 -5.18
CA GLU A 227 -9.56 -15.05 -5.45
C GLU A 227 -10.54 -14.74 -4.30
N ASP A 228 -10.07 -14.86 -3.06
CA ASP A 228 -10.86 -14.54 -1.88
C ASP A 228 -11.19 -13.05 -1.84
N PHE A 229 -10.23 -12.19 -2.17
CA PHE A 229 -10.45 -10.75 -2.29
C PHE A 229 -11.37 -10.37 -3.47
N ALA A 230 -11.38 -11.16 -4.56
CA ALA A 230 -12.35 -10.99 -5.63
C ALA A 230 -13.78 -11.34 -5.19
N THR A 231 -13.94 -12.29 -4.24
CA THR A 231 -15.26 -12.57 -3.66
C THR A 231 -15.72 -11.43 -2.74
N ASP A 232 -14.82 -10.81 -1.96
CA ASP A 232 -15.15 -9.61 -1.18
C ASP A 232 -15.61 -8.46 -2.08
N ALA A 233 -14.85 -8.18 -3.15
CA ALA A 233 -15.23 -7.16 -4.12
C ALA A 233 -16.61 -7.44 -4.74
N SER A 234 -16.90 -8.71 -5.06
CA SER A 234 -18.21 -9.13 -5.58
C SER A 234 -19.35 -8.89 -4.58
N VAL A 235 -19.12 -9.11 -3.30
CA VAL A 235 -20.08 -8.80 -2.23
C VAL A 235 -20.34 -7.29 -2.17
N MET A 236 -19.31 -6.46 -2.29
CA MET A 236 -19.45 -5.00 -2.28
C MET A 236 -20.09 -4.47 -3.57
N VAL A 237 -19.83 -5.07 -4.73
CA VAL A 237 -20.58 -4.80 -5.99
C VAL A 237 -22.08 -5.08 -5.80
N HIS A 238 -22.43 -6.20 -5.17
CA HIS A 238 -23.83 -6.51 -4.88
C HIS A 238 -24.45 -5.49 -3.92
N ALA A 239 -23.74 -5.12 -2.86
CA ALA A 239 -24.21 -4.12 -1.89
C ALA A 239 -24.47 -2.76 -2.54
N ALA A 240 -23.62 -2.32 -3.48
CA ALA A 240 -23.86 -1.11 -4.26
C ALA A 240 -25.11 -1.22 -5.14
N ARG A 241 -25.28 -2.34 -5.85
CA ARG A 241 -26.42 -2.56 -6.79
C ARG A 241 -27.76 -2.50 -6.15
N ILE A 242 -27.92 -2.94 -4.91
CA ILE A 242 -29.20 -2.90 -4.20
C ILE A 242 -29.54 -1.53 -3.60
N HIS A 243 -28.61 -0.57 -3.66
CA HIS A 243 -28.86 0.77 -3.14
C HIS A 243 -29.81 1.56 -4.09
N PRO A 244 -30.88 2.21 -3.58
CA PRO A 244 -31.92 2.81 -4.43
C PRO A 244 -31.45 3.99 -5.30
N GLU A 245 -30.32 4.63 -4.95
CA GLU A 245 -29.75 5.74 -5.71
C GLU A 245 -28.77 5.27 -6.80
N ILE A 246 -28.49 3.95 -6.91
CA ILE A 246 -27.55 3.37 -7.90
C ILE A 246 -28.32 2.72 -9.04
N ASP A 247 -27.89 2.97 -10.28
CA ASP A 247 -28.35 2.20 -11.43
C ASP A 247 -27.63 0.85 -11.46
N GLU A 248 -28.35 -0.22 -11.21
CA GLU A 248 -27.80 -1.58 -11.12
C GLU A 248 -27.07 -2.06 -12.39
N ARG A 249 -27.38 -1.47 -13.55
CA ARG A 249 -26.77 -1.79 -14.84
C ARG A 249 -25.49 -1.02 -15.12
N ARG A 250 -25.22 0.05 -14.35
CA ARG A 250 -24.09 0.96 -14.52
C ARG A 250 -23.09 0.86 -13.34
N VAL A 251 -22.89 -0.35 -12.83
CA VAL A 251 -21.96 -0.64 -11.74
C VAL A 251 -20.72 -1.31 -12.29
N GLY A 252 -19.55 -0.73 -12.01
CA GLY A 252 -18.25 -1.26 -12.39
C GLY A 252 -17.24 -1.22 -11.27
N VAL A 253 -16.00 -1.61 -11.54
CA VAL A 253 -14.91 -1.65 -10.57
C VAL A 253 -13.71 -0.84 -11.06
N ILE A 254 -12.98 -0.27 -10.10
CA ILE A 254 -11.66 0.37 -10.30
C ILE A 254 -10.72 -0.33 -9.35
N GLY A 255 -9.72 -1.03 -9.86
CA GLY A 255 -8.74 -1.73 -9.04
C GLY A 255 -7.34 -1.14 -9.23
N HIS A 256 -6.62 -0.94 -8.11
CA HIS A 256 -5.25 -0.45 -8.11
C HIS A 256 -4.29 -1.61 -7.82
N SER A 257 -3.18 -1.70 -8.56
CA SER A 257 -2.14 -2.71 -8.34
C SER A 257 -2.75 -4.13 -8.37
N GLU A 258 -2.68 -4.91 -7.29
CA GLU A 258 -3.37 -6.21 -7.19
C GLU A 258 -4.88 -6.08 -7.40
N GLY A 259 -5.51 -4.97 -6.98
CA GLY A 259 -6.91 -4.70 -7.31
C GLY A 259 -7.18 -4.64 -8.81
N GLY A 260 -6.19 -4.22 -9.60
CA GLY A 260 -6.23 -4.28 -11.07
C GLY A 260 -6.19 -5.70 -11.63
N LEU A 261 -5.59 -6.67 -10.91
CA LEU A 261 -5.69 -8.10 -11.18
C LEU A 261 -7.07 -8.64 -10.78
N ILE A 262 -7.59 -8.20 -9.63
CA ILE A 262 -8.85 -8.64 -9.06
C ILE A 262 -10.05 -8.16 -9.89
N GLY A 263 -10.02 -6.93 -10.42
CA GLY A 263 -11.11 -6.37 -11.22
C GLY A 263 -11.58 -7.28 -12.37
N PRO A 264 -10.70 -7.76 -13.24
CA PRO A 264 -11.03 -8.78 -14.25
C PRO A 264 -11.58 -10.09 -13.68
N MET A 265 -11.11 -10.55 -12.51
CA MET A 265 -11.63 -11.76 -11.84
C MET A 265 -13.10 -11.56 -11.41
N VAL A 266 -13.45 -10.38 -10.89
CA VAL A 266 -14.85 -10.01 -10.61
C VAL A 266 -15.68 -10.00 -11.89
N ALA A 267 -15.16 -9.42 -12.97
CA ALA A 267 -15.89 -9.28 -14.24
C ALA A 267 -16.25 -10.64 -14.90
N ILE A 268 -15.39 -11.65 -14.78
CA ILE A 268 -15.69 -12.98 -15.33
C ILE A 268 -16.74 -13.74 -14.52
N THR A 269 -16.89 -13.44 -13.23
CA THR A 269 -17.91 -14.03 -12.35
C THR A 269 -19.23 -13.26 -12.38
N ASP A 270 -19.19 -11.96 -12.75
CA ASP A 270 -20.35 -11.10 -12.85
C ASP A 270 -20.46 -10.44 -14.25
N PRO A 271 -21.07 -11.12 -15.22
CA PRO A 271 -21.21 -10.59 -16.59
C PRO A 271 -22.13 -9.37 -16.72
N LYS A 272 -22.73 -8.89 -15.62
CA LYS A 272 -23.49 -7.63 -15.56
C LYS A 272 -22.63 -6.44 -15.14
N LEU A 273 -21.34 -6.64 -14.89
CA LEU A 273 -20.44 -5.55 -14.58
C LEU A 273 -20.34 -4.62 -15.80
N ALA A 274 -20.54 -3.31 -15.57
CA ALA A 274 -20.60 -2.34 -16.66
C ALA A 274 -19.21 -1.97 -17.22
N PHE A 275 -18.20 -1.97 -16.35
CA PHE A 275 -16.82 -1.64 -16.74
C PHE A 275 -15.80 -2.14 -15.71
N VAL A 276 -14.54 -2.22 -16.16
CA VAL A 276 -13.36 -2.41 -15.31
C VAL A 276 -12.33 -1.31 -15.61
N VAL A 277 -11.79 -0.68 -14.57
CA VAL A 277 -10.61 0.18 -14.67
C VAL A 277 -9.46 -0.50 -13.93
N MET A 278 -8.34 -0.71 -14.61
CA MET A 278 -7.10 -1.24 -14.05
C MET A 278 -6.12 -0.08 -13.88
N LEU A 279 -5.83 0.29 -12.66
CA LEU A 279 -4.83 1.30 -12.30
C LEU A 279 -3.53 0.57 -11.92
N ALA A 280 -2.51 0.61 -12.77
CA ALA A 280 -1.25 -0.11 -12.58
C ALA A 280 -1.46 -1.61 -12.29
N GLY A 281 -2.45 -2.22 -12.94
CA GLY A 281 -2.79 -3.63 -12.76
C GLY A 281 -1.82 -4.56 -13.52
N PRO A 282 -1.46 -5.73 -12.91
CA PRO A 282 -0.63 -6.72 -13.58
C PRO A 282 -1.23 -7.23 -14.90
N GLY A 283 -0.41 -7.26 -15.94
CA GLY A 283 -0.73 -7.90 -17.23
C GLY A 283 -0.04 -9.25 -17.42
N VAL A 284 0.95 -9.55 -16.57
CA VAL A 284 1.71 -10.81 -16.54
C VAL A 284 1.62 -11.45 -15.17
N ALA A 285 1.98 -12.72 -15.06
CA ALA A 285 2.02 -13.44 -13.79
C ALA A 285 3.13 -12.90 -12.87
N GLY A 286 2.95 -13.06 -11.56
CA GLY A 286 3.87 -12.53 -10.56
C GLY A 286 5.32 -13.01 -10.73
N PHE A 287 5.54 -14.24 -11.18
CA PHE A 287 6.90 -14.75 -11.42
C PHE A 287 7.63 -14.03 -12.57
N GLU A 288 6.91 -13.38 -13.49
CA GLU A 288 7.48 -12.52 -14.52
C GLU A 288 7.58 -11.05 -14.05
N LEU A 289 6.60 -10.60 -13.28
CA LEU A 289 6.50 -9.23 -12.78
C LEU A 289 7.55 -8.91 -11.72
N LEU A 290 7.65 -9.74 -10.66
CA LEU A 290 8.48 -9.44 -9.49
C LEU A 290 9.98 -9.31 -9.78
N PRO A 291 10.60 -10.09 -10.69
CA PRO A 291 12.00 -9.87 -11.06
C PRO A 291 12.24 -8.50 -11.71
N VAL A 292 11.32 -8.03 -12.56
CA VAL A 292 11.41 -6.70 -13.18
C VAL A 292 11.25 -5.62 -12.12
N GLN A 293 10.27 -5.74 -11.22
CA GLN A 293 10.08 -4.85 -10.08
C GLN A 293 11.35 -4.76 -9.22
N GLN A 294 11.94 -5.90 -8.85
CA GLN A 294 13.17 -5.95 -8.06
C GLN A 294 14.33 -5.25 -8.77
N ALA A 295 14.52 -5.51 -10.08
CA ALA A 295 15.55 -4.87 -10.86
C ALA A 295 15.43 -3.34 -10.87
N LEU A 296 14.20 -2.84 -11.12
CA LEU A 296 13.92 -1.40 -11.19
C LEU A 296 14.13 -0.72 -9.84
N LEU A 297 13.64 -1.31 -8.74
CA LEU A 297 13.80 -0.77 -7.40
C LEU A 297 15.26 -0.77 -6.94
N LEU A 298 16.02 -1.83 -7.20
CA LEU A 298 17.44 -1.91 -6.89
C LEU A 298 18.25 -0.93 -7.75
N HIS A 299 17.91 -0.79 -9.03
CA HIS A 299 18.57 0.16 -9.90
C HIS A 299 18.41 1.60 -9.42
N VAL A 300 17.18 2.02 -9.05
CA VAL A 300 16.93 3.39 -8.56
C VAL A 300 17.58 3.64 -7.19
N SER A 301 17.77 2.59 -6.38
CA SER A 301 18.51 2.69 -5.11
C SER A 301 20.03 2.76 -5.28
N GLY A 302 20.55 2.59 -6.52
CA GLY A 302 21.97 2.68 -6.85
C GLY A 302 22.75 1.37 -6.67
N ALA A 303 22.07 0.23 -6.60
CA ALA A 303 22.74 -1.07 -6.54
C ALA A 303 23.54 -1.36 -7.82
N ASP A 304 24.63 -2.10 -7.68
CA ASP A 304 25.48 -2.54 -8.80
C ASP A 304 24.77 -3.55 -9.69
N GLY A 305 24.92 -3.43 -11.03
CA GLY A 305 24.23 -4.28 -12.00
C GLY A 305 24.53 -5.78 -11.82
N GLU A 306 25.76 -6.17 -11.48
CA GLU A 306 26.09 -7.59 -11.25
C GLU A 306 25.38 -8.13 -10.00
N ILE A 307 25.15 -7.29 -9.00
CA ILE A 307 24.40 -7.66 -7.79
C ILE A 307 22.91 -7.76 -8.12
N ILE A 308 22.38 -6.83 -8.92
CA ILE A 308 20.98 -6.89 -9.39
C ILE A 308 20.73 -8.21 -10.12
N ASP A 309 21.57 -8.58 -11.08
CA ASP A 309 21.45 -9.83 -11.82
C ASP A 309 21.44 -11.04 -10.88
N ARG A 310 22.32 -11.06 -9.87
CA ARG A 310 22.36 -12.13 -8.85
C ARG A 310 21.07 -12.20 -8.01
N VAL A 311 20.49 -11.06 -7.62
CA VAL A 311 19.22 -11.03 -6.88
C VAL A 311 18.11 -11.63 -7.73
N ILE A 312 18.05 -11.27 -9.02
CA ILE A 312 17.07 -11.79 -9.95
C ILE A 312 17.23 -13.29 -10.16
N ASP A 313 18.45 -13.76 -10.42
CA ASP A 313 18.75 -15.18 -10.60
C ASP A 313 18.35 -16.01 -9.36
N ALA A 314 18.67 -15.50 -8.15
CA ALA A 314 18.29 -16.15 -6.90
C ALA A 314 16.77 -16.18 -6.69
N SER A 315 16.05 -15.09 -7.02
CA SER A 315 14.59 -15.02 -6.94
C SER A 315 13.93 -16.01 -7.92
N MET A 316 14.38 -16.01 -9.18
CA MET A 316 13.86 -16.92 -10.20
C MET A 316 14.08 -18.38 -9.82
N SER A 317 15.28 -18.74 -9.32
CA SER A 317 15.57 -20.08 -8.83
C SER A 317 14.64 -20.48 -7.68
N PHE A 318 14.35 -19.56 -6.76
CA PHE A 318 13.39 -19.81 -5.68
C PHE A 318 11.97 -20.07 -6.21
N TYR A 319 11.51 -19.29 -7.20
CA TYR A 319 10.18 -19.47 -7.79
C TYR A 319 10.08 -20.81 -8.52
N GLU A 320 11.13 -21.21 -9.27
CA GLU A 320 11.19 -22.52 -9.93
C GLU A 320 11.12 -23.69 -8.93
N LEU A 321 11.83 -23.60 -7.81
CA LEU A 321 11.77 -24.58 -6.73
C LEU A 321 10.37 -24.67 -6.11
N MET A 322 9.73 -23.51 -5.88
CA MET A 322 8.35 -23.49 -5.39
C MET A 322 7.38 -24.13 -6.38
N GLN A 323 7.52 -23.87 -7.67
CA GLN A 323 6.68 -24.47 -8.71
C GLN A 323 6.89 -25.98 -8.82
N ALA A 324 8.12 -26.44 -8.62
CA ALA A 324 8.46 -27.87 -8.60
C ALA A 324 8.02 -28.59 -7.32
N ASN A 325 7.48 -27.87 -6.31
CA ASN A 325 7.19 -28.38 -4.98
C ASN A 325 8.44 -29.01 -4.34
N ALA A 326 9.57 -28.31 -4.42
CA ALA A 326 10.84 -28.75 -3.81
C ALA A 326 10.71 -28.94 -2.30
N SER A 327 11.66 -29.63 -1.69
CA SER A 327 11.71 -29.85 -0.25
C SER A 327 11.96 -28.56 0.53
N ASP A 328 11.56 -28.51 1.80
CA ASP A 328 11.83 -27.37 2.68
C ASP A 328 13.33 -27.08 2.78
N GLU A 329 14.19 -28.11 2.74
CA GLU A 329 15.64 -27.96 2.79
C GLU A 329 16.16 -27.20 1.54
N GLU A 330 15.68 -27.55 0.34
CA GLU A 330 16.04 -26.88 -0.90
C GLU A 330 15.54 -25.43 -0.92
N LEU A 331 14.33 -25.17 -0.43
CA LEU A 331 13.78 -23.82 -0.32
C LEU A 331 14.56 -22.96 0.68
N ILE A 332 14.96 -23.51 1.83
CA ILE A 332 15.77 -22.79 2.83
C ILE A 332 17.15 -22.46 2.27
N GLU A 333 17.80 -23.40 1.56
CA GLU A 333 19.10 -23.16 0.93
C GLU A 333 19.01 -22.00 -0.08
N GLN A 334 18.00 -22.04 -0.95
CA GLN A 334 17.79 -20.99 -1.96
C GLN A 334 17.40 -19.64 -1.35
N MET A 335 16.56 -19.62 -0.29
CA MET A 335 16.22 -18.40 0.44
C MET A 335 17.45 -17.80 1.12
N THR A 336 18.34 -18.65 1.64
CA THR A 336 19.61 -18.20 2.24
C THR A 336 20.46 -17.46 1.21
N GLU A 337 20.58 -17.96 -0.02
CA GLU A 337 21.27 -17.26 -1.10
C GLU A 337 20.55 -15.95 -1.46
N LEU A 338 19.24 -15.96 -1.61
CA LEU A 338 18.45 -14.78 -1.93
C LEU A 338 18.63 -13.66 -0.89
N ILE A 339 18.48 -13.97 0.39
CA ILE A 339 18.69 -13.00 1.49
C ILE A 339 20.14 -12.49 1.51
N THR A 340 21.12 -13.38 1.26
CA THR A 340 22.53 -12.99 1.19
C THR A 340 22.77 -11.94 0.10
N VAL A 341 22.27 -12.17 -1.11
CA VAL A 341 22.49 -11.21 -2.22
C VAL A 341 21.67 -9.94 -2.04
N GLN A 342 20.48 -10.00 -1.45
CA GLN A 342 19.69 -8.80 -1.11
C GLN A 342 20.41 -7.91 -0.08
N PHE A 343 20.99 -8.50 0.97
CA PHE A 343 21.76 -7.72 1.94
C PHE A 343 23.04 -7.12 1.34
N LEU A 344 23.70 -7.84 0.44
CA LEU A 344 24.83 -7.29 -0.33
C LEU A 344 24.39 -6.12 -1.21
N ALA A 345 23.25 -6.22 -1.88
CA ALA A 345 22.71 -5.15 -2.73
C ALA A 345 22.40 -3.86 -1.95
N GLN A 346 22.06 -4.00 -0.67
CA GLN A 346 21.73 -2.88 0.21
C GLN A 346 22.90 -2.45 1.10
N HIS A 347 24.08 -3.05 0.95
CA HIS A 347 25.25 -2.82 1.80
C HIS A 347 25.00 -3.04 3.30
N LEU A 348 24.14 -4.01 3.65
CA LEU A 348 23.78 -4.31 5.02
C LEU A 348 24.73 -5.33 5.64
N GLU A 349 25.28 -4.98 6.81
CA GLU A 349 25.93 -5.91 7.73
C GLU A 349 24.95 -6.19 8.88
N VAL A 350 24.53 -7.43 9.02
CA VAL A 350 23.54 -7.83 10.04
C VAL A 350 24.11 -8.90 10.97
N SER A 351 23.52 -9.05 12.16
CA SER A 351 23.88 -10.15 13.07
C SER A 351 23.39 -11.49 12.52
N GLU A 352 24.01 -12.58 12.96
CA GLU A 352 23.60 -13.96 12.59
C GLU A 352 22.12 -14.20 12.94
N GLU A 353 21.68 -13.73 14.12
CA GLU A 353 20.28 -13.83 14.56
C GLU A 353 19.30 -13.13 13.60
N LEU A 354 19.63 -11.92 13.17
CA LEU A 354 18.79 -11.18 12.21
C LEU A 354 18.78 -11.82 10.83
N PHE A 355 19.92 -12.39 10.41
CA PHE A 355 20.03 -13.11 9.16
C PHE A 355 19.15 -14.37 9.15
N GLU A 356 19.22 -15.18 10.23
CA GLU A 356 18.36 -16.37 10.40
C GLU A 356 16.87 -15.99 10.43
N GLN A 357 16.52 -14.91 11.14
CA GLN A 357 15.16 -14.40 11.18
C GLN A 357 14.66 -13.97 9.79
N ALA A 358 15.50 -13.28 9.00
CA ALA A 358 15.14 -12.87 7.64
C ALA A 358 14.87 -14.07 6.72
N ILE A 359 15.61 -15.15 6.87
CA ILE A 359 15.36 -16.41 6.13
C ILE A 359 14.02 -17.01 6.55
N GLU A 360 13.74 -17.16 7.86
CA GLU A 360 12.46 -17.71 8.36
C GLU A 360 11.25 -16.91 7.86
N GLU A 361 11.34 -15.56 7.93
CA GLU A 361 10.29 -14.67 7.46
C GLU A 361 10.14 -14.70 5.95
N GLY A 362 11.26 -14.71 5.21
CA GLY A 362 11.27 -14.84 3.76
C GLY A 362 10.60 -16.12 3.29
N ILE A 363 10.92 -17.26 3.89
CA ILE A 363 10.24 -18.54 3.61
C ILE A 363 8.75 -18.44 3.91
N SER A 364 8.37 -17.94 5.08
CA SER A 364 6.97 -17.84 5.51
C SER A 364 6.16 -16.99 4.53
N GLN A 365 6.71 -15.85 4.11
CA GLN A 365 6.06 -14.93 3.18
C GLN A 365 5.96 -15.51 1.77
N MET A 366 7.09 -16.00 1.23
CA MET A 366 7.17 -16.48 -0.14
C MET A 366 6.40 -17.77 -0.36
N THR A 367 6.25 -18.63 0.66
CA THR A 367 5.46 -19.87 0.56
C THR A 367 4.00 -19.71 0.97
N SER A 368 3.57 -18.50 1.33
CA SER A 368 2.16 -18.23 1.69
C SER A 368 1.20 -18.56 0.54
N PRO A 369 -0.06 -18.93 0.83
CA PRO A 369 -1.08 -19.17 -0.20
C PRO A 369 -1.25 -17.98 -1.14
N TRP A 370 -1.28 -16.76 -0.59
CA TRP A 370 -1.38 -15.53 -1.37
C TRP A 370 -0.23 -15.40 -2.37
N MET A 371 1.04 -15.51 -1.91
CA MET A 371 2.20 -15.37 -2.79
C MET A 371 2.25 -16.48 -3.85
N ARG A 372 1.91 -17.73 -3.50
CA ARG A 372 1.81 -18.82 -4.48
C ARG A 372 0.77 -18.53 -5.56
N PHE A 373 -0.39 -18.02 -5.16
CA PHE A 373 -1.43 -17.62 -6.10
C PHE A 373 -0.92 -16.50 -7.00
N PHE A 374 -0.42 -15.42 -6.43
CA PHE A 374 0.07 -14.24 -7.16
C PHE A 374 1.19 -14.59 -8.15
N LEU A 375 2.14 -15.45 -7.75
CA LEU A 375 3.25 -15.85 -8.62
C LEU A 375 2.77 -16.60 -9.87
N TYR A 376 1.78 -17.46 -9.77
CA TYR A 376 1.44 -18.39 -10.85
C TYR A 376 0.08 -18.11 -11.50
N TYR A 377 -0.68 -17.17 -11.02
CA TYR A 377 -1.91 -16.73 -11.67
C TYR A 377 -1.57 -15.92 -12.93
N ASP A 378 -2.12 -16.34 -14.07
CA ASP A 378 -1.96 -15.63 -15.34
C ASP A 378 -3.14 -14.65 -15.55
N PRO A 379 -2.92 -13.32 -15.46
CA PRO A 379 -3.96 -12.30 -15.65
C PRO A 379 -4.60 -12.36 -17.05
N ALA A 380 -3.86 -12.81 -18.05
CA ALA A 380 -4.35 -12.90 -19.42
C ALA A 380 -5.58 -13.83 -19.52
N LEU A 381 -5.67 -14.86 -18.64
CA LEU A 381 -6.79 -15.80 -18.63
C LEU A 381 -8.12 -15.15 -18.24
N ALA A 382 -8.09 -14.24 -17.27
CA ALA A 382 -9.28 -13.47 -16.89
C ALA A 382 -9.58 -12.40 -17.93
N LEU A 383 -8.60 -11.59 -18.32
CA LEU A 383 -8.78 -10.51 -19.30
C LEU A 383 -9.34 -11.02 -20.64
N ALA A 384 -8.95 -12.22 -21.08
CA ALA A 384 -9.49 -12.81 -22.29
C ALA A 384 -10.99 -13.14 -22.23
N GLN A 385 -11.55 -13.28 -21.02
CA GLN A 385 -12.95 -13.63 -20.78
C GLN A 385 -13.83 -12.44 -20.39
N VAL A 386 -13.24 -11.27 -20.09
CA VAL A 386 -13.99 -10.07 -19.76
C VAL A 386 -14.83 -9.61 -20.95
N THR A 387 -16.11 -9.33 -20.72
CA THR A 387 -17.07 -8.94 -21.75
C THR A 387 -17.48 -7.47 -21.70
N CYS A 388 -17.24 -6.77 -20.59
CA CYS A 388 -17.45 -5.33 -20.46
C CYS A 388 -16.22 -4.55 -20.94
N PRO A 389 -16.36 -3.24 -21.23
CA PRO A 389 -15.22 -2.36 -21.52
C PRO A 389 -14.18 -2.36 -20.39
N VAL A 390 -12.90 -2.35 -20.74
CA VAL A 390 -11.76 -2.28 -19.82
C VAL A 390 -10.92 -1.06 -20.13
N LEU A 391 -10.54 -0.28 -19.12
CA LEU A 391 -9.55 0.78 -19.19
C LEU A 391 -8.31 0.37 -18.40
N ALA A 392 -7.18 0.19 -19.07
CA ALA A 392 -5.90 -0.12 -18.45
C ALA A 392 -4.99 1.11 -18.49
N LEU A 393 -4.63 1.63 -17.30
CA LEU A 393 -3.78 2.79 -17.12
C LEU A 393 -2.52 2.39 -16.37
N ASN A 394 -1.35 2.91 -16.81
CA ASN A 394 -0.11 2.74 -16.04
C ASN A 394 0.83 3.92 -16.28
N GLY A 395 1.66 4.25 -15.28
CA GLY A 395 2.61 5.36 -15.33
C GLY A 395 3.98 4.94 -15.87
N THR A 396 4.63 5.79 -16.68
CA THR A 396 5.99 5.51 -17.22
C THR A 396 7.08 5.48 -16.15
N LYS A 397 6.78 5.94 -14.94
CA LYS A 397 7.67 5.93 -13.77
C LYS A 397 7.26 4.89 -12.72
N ASP A 398 6.36 3.98 -13.08
CA ASP A 398 5.98 2.88 -12.20
C ASP A 398 7.11 1.85 -12.13
N LEU A 399 7.72 1.71 -10.95
CA LEU A 399 8.79 0.75 -10.68
C LEU A 399 8.27 -0.55 -10.03
N GLN A 400 6.97 -0.60 -9.72
CA GLN A 400 6.36 -1.78 -9.09
C GLN A 400 5.65 -2.66 -10.12
N VAL A 401 4.90 -2.04 -11.03
CA VAL A 401 4.26 -2.71 -12.16
C VAL A 401 4.71 -1.99 -13.43
N ASP A 402 5.81 -2.45 -14.03
CA ASP A 402 6.41 -1.80 -15.20
C ASP A 402 5.39 -1.63 -16.34
N ALA A 403 5.18 -0.40 -16.79
CA ALA A 403 4.19 -0.07 -17.78
C ALA A 403 4.43 -0.80 -19.12
N ASN A 404 5.69 -0.86 -19.57
CA ASN A 404 6.01 -1.50 -20.83
C ASN A 404 5.74 -3.02 -20.80
N GLN A 405 6.12 -3.70 -19.71
CA GLN A 405 5.86 -5.13 -19.54
C GLN A 405 4.35 -5.41 -19.51
N ASN A 406 3.63 -4.73 -18.62
CA ASN A 406 2.25 -5.07 -18.29
C ASN A 406 1.25 -4.58 -19.35
N LEU A 407 1.38 -3.34 -19.84
CA LEU A 407 0.51 -2.85 -20.91
C LEU A 407 0.72 -3.59 -22.23
N SER A 408 1.97 -4.03 -22.53
CA SER A 408 2.23 -4.86 -23.72
C SER A 408 1.54 -6.23 -23.63
N ALA A 409 1.51 -6.85 -22.45
CA ALA A 409 0.81 -8.12 -22.25
C ALA A 409 -0.71 -7.93 -22.39
N ILE A 410 -1.28 -6.86 -21.84
CA ILE A 410 -2.70 -6.52 -21.99
C ILE A 410 -3.04 -6.25 -23.46
N GLU A 411 -2.19 -5.55 -24.22
CA GLU A 411 -2.38 -5.33 -25.67
C GLU A 411 -2.34 -6.64 -26.45
N ALA A 412 -1.51 -7.60 -26.05
CA ALA A 412 -1.49 -8.93 -26.67
C ALA A 412 -2.83 -9.67 -26.46
N VAL A 413 -3.41 -9.59 -25.26
CA VAL A 413 -4.76 -10.12 -24.98
C VAL A 413 -5.80 -9.45 -25.86
N LYS A 414 -5.85 -8.11 -25.88
CA LYS A 414 -6.75 -7.33 -26.74
C LYS A 414 -6.64 -7.73 -28.20
N SER A 415 -5.42 -7.81 -28.72
CA SER A 415 -5.16 -8.19 -30.12
C SER A 415 -5.61 -9.61 -30.45
N SER A 416 -5.52 -10.55 -29.50
CA SER A 416 -5.87 -11.95 -29.70
C SER A 416 -7.36 -12.24 -29.57
N THR A 417 -8.06 -11.47 -28.71
CA THR A 417 -9.49 -11.69 -28.38
C THR A 417 -10.41 -10.72 -29.12
N GLY A 418 -9.95 -9.52 -29.40
CA GLY A 418 -10.77 -8.41 -29.88
C GLY A 418 -11.64 -7.77 -28.78
N ASN A 419 -11.37 -8.03 -27.50
CA ASN A 419 -12.08 -7.42 -26.38
C ASN A 419 -11.93 -5.90 -26.40
N ASP A 420 -12.96 -5.22 -25.86
CA ASP A 420 -12.97 -3.75 -25.75
C ASP A 420 -12.06 -3.30 -24.60
N ILE A 421 -10.77 -3.20 -24.87
CA ILE A 421 -9.75 -2.77 -23.91
C ILE A 421 -9.11 -1.47 -24.42
N THR A 422 -9.25 -0.39 -23.66
CA THR A 422 -8.53 0.86 -23.85
C THR A 422 -7.27 0.84 -23.01
N ILE A 423 -6.10 1.08 -23.63
CA ILE A 423 -4.80 1.01 -22.98
C ILE A 423 -4.13 2.38 -23.11
N ILE A 424 -3.73 2.97 -21.98
CA ILE A 424 -3.09 4.28 -21.96
C ILE A 424 -1.90 4.26 -21.01
N GLU A 425 -0.73 4.56 -21.55
CA GLU A 425 0.48 4.84 -20.77
C GLU A 425 0.51 6.33 -20.41
N LEU A 426 0.81 6.64 -19.15
CA LEU A 426 0.75 7.98 -18.58
C LEU A 426 2.16 8.48 -18.25
N GLU A 427 2.61 9.49 -19.00
CA GLU A 427 3.97 10.00 -18.89
C GLU A 427 4.27 10.64 -17.53
N GLY A 428 5.37 10.25 -16.91
CA GLY A 428 5.90 10.84 -15.68
C GLY A 428 5.20 10.46 -14.39
N LEU A 429 4.23 9.54 -14.41
CA LEU A 429 3.51 9.09 -13.22
C LEU A 429 4.14 7.82 -12.63
N ASN A 430 4.18 7.75 -11.28
CA ASN A 430 4.63 6.59 -10.52
C ASN A 430 3.47 5.60 -10.29
N HIS A 431 3.71 4.56 -9.49
CA HIS A 431 2.74 3.52 -9.16
C HIS A 431 1.44 4.04 -8.51
N LEU A 432 1.52 5.13 -7.74
CA LEU A 432 0.37 5.80 -7.12
C LEU A 432 -0.28 6.86 -8.02
N PHE A 433 0.11 6.91 -9.29
CA PHE A 433 -0.34 7.95 -10.23
C PHE A 433 0.00 9.38 -9.77
N GLN A 434 1.14 9.55 -9.11
CA GLN A 434 1.67 10.85 -8.74
C GLN A 434 2.71 11.31 -9.75
N PRO A 435 2.76 12.60 -10.11
CA PRO A 435 3.89 13.15 -10.87
C PRO A 435 5.21 12.94 -10.12
N SER A 436 6.14 12.19 -10.71
CA SER A 436 7.36 11.71 -10.04
C SER A 436 8.60 11.99 -10.89
N THR A 437 9.76 12.11 -10.25
CA THR A 437 11.04 12.30 -10.92
C THR A 437 11.70 10.97 -11.24
N THR A 438 11.80 10.07 -10.27
CA THR A 438 12.49 8.78 -10.41
C THR A 438 11.54 7.58 -10.37
N GLY A 439 10.36 7.73 -9.77
CA GLY A 439 9.42 6.64 -9.47
C GLY A 439 9.74 5.89 -8.17
N SER A 440 10.82 6.26 -7.49
CA SER A 440 11.21 5.64 -6.22
C SER A 440 10.11 5.77 -5.17
N ILE A 441 9.90 4.71 -4.40
CA ILE A 441 8.99 4.69 -3.24
C ILE A 441 9.36 5.79 -2.23
N ALA A 442 10.65 6.14 -2.14
CA ALA A 442 11.13 7.21 -1.26
C ALA A 442 10.58 8.61 -1.63
N GLU A 443 10.13 8.82 -2.87
CA GLU A 443 9.52 10.09 -3.28
C GLU A 443 8.06 10.23 -2.81
N TYR A 444 7.33 9.12 -2.62
CA TYR A 444 5.87 9.12 -2.40
C TYR A 444 5.45 10.06 -1.28
N ALA A 445 6.08 9.96 -0.12
CA ALA A 445 5.76 10.80 1.02
C ALA A 445 6.01 12.29 0.78
N GLN A 446 6.97 12.63 -0.07
CA GLN A 446 7.41 14.02 -0.32
C GLN A 446 6.59 14.71 -1.39
N ILE A 447 5.95 13.95 -2.27
CA ILE A 447 5.07 14.46 -3.31
C ILE A 447 3.78 14.98 -2.66
N GLU A 448 3.40 16.25 -2.90
CA GLU A 448 2.19 16.83 -2.32
C GLU A 448 0.90 16.31 -2.99
N ILE A 449 0.99 16.02 -4.29
CA ILE A 449 -0.13 15.53 -5.11
C ILE A 449 -0.39 14.05 -4.79
N THR A 450 -1.62 13.73 -4.42
CA THR A 450 -2.02 12.36 -4.11
C THR A 450 -2.32 11.54 -5.34
N PHE A 451 -2.96 12.16 -6.35
CA PHE A 451 -3.33 11.50 -7.61
C PHE A 451 -3.36 12.52 -8.74
N ASP A 452 -2.83 12.18 -9.90
CA ASP A 452 -2.78 13.10 -11.04
C ASP A 452 -4.18 13.53 -11.47
N TYR A 453 -4.36 14.85 -11.65
CA TYR A 453 -5.67 15.42 -11.96
C TYR A 453 -6.15 15.05 -13.39
N ASP A 454 -5.24 15.05 -14.35
CA ASP A 454 -5.60 14.72 -15.74
C ASP A 454 -6.01 13.24 -15.86
N THR A 455 -5.41 12.37 -15.06
CA THR A 455 -5.81 10.95 -14.95
C THR A 455 -7.20 10.81 -14.32
N LEU A 456 -7.55 11.61 -13.30
CA LEU A 456 -8.91 11.64 -12.75
C LEU A 456 -9.94 12.06 -13.82
N VAL A 457 -9.62 13.11 -14.59
CA VAL A 457 -10.48 13.60 -15.68
C VAL A 457 -10.66 12.54 -16.77
N LEU A 458 -9.56 11.90 -17.18
CA LEU A 458 -9.58 10.83 -18.19
C LEU A 458 -10.49 9.68 -17.76
N MET A 459 -10.26 9.17 -16.55
CA MET A 459 -11.02 8.04 -15.99
C MET A 459 -12.50 8.38 -15.83
N GLY A 460 -12.84 9.54 -15.25
CA GLY A 460 -14.22 9.98 -15.07
C GLY A 460 -14.98 10.16 -16.40
N ASN A 461 -14.34 10.73 -17.41
CA ASN A 461 -14.92 10.88 -18.75
C ASN A 461 -15.14 9.51 -19.41
N TRP A 462 -14.15 8.60 -19.35
CA TRP A 462 -14.27 7.26 -19.92
C TRP A 462 -15.40 6.46 -19.25
N ILE A 463 -15.51 6.50 -17.90
CA ILE A 463 -16.60 5.82 -17.19
C ILE A 463 -17.97 6.38 -17.63
N SER A 464 -18.09 7.72 -17.73
CA SER A 464 -19.34 8.34 -18.19
C SER A 464 -19.68 7.91 -19.63
N GLU A 465 -18.69 7.88 -20.53
CA GLU A 465 -18.90 7.45 -21.92
C GLU A 465 -19.42 6.02 -22.02
N VAL A 466 -18.78 5.06 -21.31
CA VAL A 466 -19.18 3.65 -21.39
C VAL A 466 -20.47 3.34 -20.64
N THR A 467 -20.85 4.15 -19.64
CA THR A 467 -22.11 3.96 -18.90
C THR A 467 -23.30 4.72 -19.48
N ASP A 468 -23.08 5.74 -20.32
CA ASP A 468 -24.13 6.48 -21.01
C ASP A 468 -24.45 5.91 -22.41
N ALA A 469 -23.59 5.02 -22.93
CA ALA A 469 -23.74 4.40 -24.27
C ALA A 469 -24.83 3.33 -24.37
N GLU A 470 -25.45 2.95 -23.26
CA GLU A 470 -26.60 2.04 -23.17
C GLU A 470 -27.93 2.83 -23.06
#